data_d97417d567f90464740d101debdae1f4
#
_entry.id   d97417d567f90464740d101debdae1f4
#
_cell.length_a   1.000
_cell.length_b   1.000
_cell.length_c   1.000
_cell.angle_alpha   90.00
_cell.angle_beta   90.00
_cell.angle_gamma   90.00
#
_symmetry.space_group_name_H-M   'P 1'
#
loop_
_entity.id
_entity.type
_entity.pdbx_description
1 polymer ?
#
loop_
_entity_poly.entity_id
_entity_poly.type
_entity_poly.pdbx_seq_one_letter_code
_entity_poly.pdbx_strand_id
1 'polypeptide(L)'
;DAIEQKMILKTAHYSFFRPLHIGALLADDSDTDGEFIRGYATNLGLAFQVQDDILDVVSDTETLGKPQGSDQALDKSTYPALLGLDAARELACDLHQQALAALQPLPYNTEILSAFADYIIERAY
;
A
#
# COMPACT_ATOMS: atom_id res chain seq x y z
N ASP A 1 -6.23 -13.24 4.87
CA ASP A 1 -7.06 -13.90 3.86
C ASP A 1 -6.31 -14.05 2.53
N ALA A 2 -6.91 -14.72 1.53
CA ALA A 2 -6.25 -15.00 0.26
C ALA A 2 -5.95 -13.73 -0.56
N ILE A 3 -6.79 -12.71 -0.47
CA ILE A 3 -6.59 -11.42 -1.14
C ILE A 3 -5.40 -10.70 -0.52
N GLU A 4 -5.40 -10.59 0.78
CA GLU A 4 -4.31 -9.97 1.53
C GLU A 4 -2.98 -10.66 1.25
N GLN A 5 -2.96 -11.98 1.27
CA GLN A 5 -1.75 -12.76 0.99
C GLN A 5 -1.22 -12.53 -0.43
N LYS A 6 -2.11 -12.45 -1.41
CA LYS A 6 -1.76 -12.11 -2.79
C LYS A 6 -1.13 -10.72 -2.88
N MET A 7 -1.71 -9.73 -2.21
CA MET A 7 -1.21 -8.35 -2.18
C MET A 7 0.15 -8.27 -1.48
N ILE A 8 0.33 -8.99 -0.38
CA ILE A 8 1.59 -9.06 0.34
C ILE A 8 2.70 -9.60 -0.58
N LEU A 9 2.45 -10.73 -1.24
CA LEU A 9 3.48 -11.36 -2.08
C LEU A 9 3.79 -10.57 -3.34
N LYS A 10 2.77 -10.14 -4.06
CA LYS A 10 2.92 -9.48 -5.36
C LYS A 10 3.42 -8.05 -5.25
N THR A 11 2.90 -7.30 -4.28
CA THR A 11 3.16 -5.86 -4.18
C THR A 11 4.06 -5.52 -3.01
N ALA A 12 3.64 -5.85 -1.78
CA ALA A 12 4.38 -5.44 -0.59
C ALA A 12 5.79 -6.05 -0.55
N HIS A 13 5.94 -7.34 -0.79
CA HIS A 13 7.25 -7.98 -0.78
C HIS A 13 8.06 -7.68 -2.03
N TYR A 14 7.50 -7.94 -3.20
CA TYR A 14 8.25 -7.84 -4.45
C TYR A 14 8.59 -6.40 -4.83
N SER A 15 7.61 -5.50 -4.77
CA SER A 15 7.77 -4.13 -5.27
C SER A 15 8.26 -3.14 -4.21
N PHE A 16 7.96 -3.36 -2.92
CA PHE A 16 8.32 -2.43 -1.84
C PHE A 16 9.42 -2.96 -0.95
N PHE A 17 9.21 -4.11 -0.31
CA PHE A 17 10.17 -4.60 0.70
C PHE A 17 11.52 -4.95 0.10
N ARG A 18 11.55 -5.76 -0.96
CA ARG A 18 12.83 -6.24 -1.51
C ARG A 18 13.72 -5.13 -2.02
N PRO A 19 13.23 -4.15 -2.81
CA PRO A 19 14.08 -3.02 -3.22
C PRO A 19 14.61 -2.19 -2.07
N LEU A 20 13.78 -1.89 -1.06
CA LEU A 20 14.20 -1.14 0.13
C LEU A 20 15.22 -1.92 0.95
N HIS A 21 15.01 -3.22 1.14
CA HIS A 21 15.92 -4.09 1.90
C HIS A 21 17.29 -4.19 1.21
N ILE A 22 17.32 -4.35 -0.11
CA ILE A 22 18.55 -4.35 -0.90
C ILE A 22 19.29 -3.03 -0.73
N GLY A 23 18.60 -1.90 -0.85
CA GLY A 23 19.20 -0.58 -0.64
C GLY A 23 19.78 -0.41 0.76
N ALA A 24 19.06 -0.84 1.79
CA ALA A 24 19.52 -0.78 3.17
C ALA A 24 20.76 -1.65 3.40
N LEU A 25 20.78 -2.87 2.86
CA LEU A 25 21.94 -3.77 2.97
C LEU A 25 23.18 -3.24 2.25
N LEU A 26 23.00 -2.55 1.13
CA LEU A 26 24.12 -1.90 0.42
C LEU A 26 24.71 -0.73 1.21
N ALA A 27 23.89 -0.05 2.00
CA ALA A 27 24.32 1.06 2.85
C ALA A 27 24.95 0.57 4.17
N ASP A 28 24.39 -0.49 4.76
CA ASP A 28 24.82 -1.08 6.02
C ASP A 28 24.41 -2.56 6.02
N ASP A 29 25.38 -3.46 6.10
CA ASP A 29 25.16 -4.90 6.02
C ASP A 29 24.69 -5.55 7.34
N SER A 30 24.46 -4.76 8.39
CA SER A 30 24.08 -5.26 9.70
C SER A 30 22.65 -5.87 9.76
N ASP A 31 21.77 -5.50 8.83
CA ASP A 31 20.34 -5.90 8.79
C ASP A 31 19.58 -5.67 10.11
N THR A 32 20.09 -4.77 10.96
CA THR A 32 19.49 -4.47 12.27
C THR A 32 18.10 -3.86 12.14
N ASP A 33 17.85 -3.10 11.06
CA ASP A 33 16.61 -2.37 10.82
C ASP A 33 15.65 -3.10 9.87
N GLY A 34 15.96 -4.34 9.49
CA GLY A 34 15.18 -5.09 8.50
C GLY A 34 13.72 -5.28 8.88
N GLU A 35 13.42 -5.45 10.16
CA GLU A 35 12.03 -5.59 10.66
C GLU A 35 11.21 -4.31 10.48
N PHE A 36 11.81 -3.14 10.74
CA PHE A 36 11.13 -1.85 10.58
C PHE A 36 10.91 -1.53 9.10
N ILE A 37 11.88 -1.84 8.26
CA ILE A 37 11.77 -1.71 6.80
C ILE A 37 10.68 -2.65 6.27
N ARG A 38 10.62 -3.87 6.78
CA ARG A 38 9.57 -4.85 6.44
C ARG A 38 8.19 -4.33 6.84
N GLY A 39 8.05 -3.79 8.05
CA GLY A 39 6.79 -3.21 8.53
C GLY A 39 6.32 -2.05 7.66
N TYR A 40 7.21 -1.13 7.36
CA TYR A 40 6.93 -0.01 6.46
C TYR A 40 6.49 -0.52 5.07
N ALA A 41 7.27 -1.37 4.46
CA ALA A 41 7.04 -1.86 3.10
C ALA A 41 5.76 -2.70 2.99
N THR A 42 5.47 -3.54 3.99
CA THR A 42 4.28 -4.38 4.00
C THR A 42 3.01 -3.52 4.10
N ASN A 43 2.97 -2.60 5.05
CA ASN A 43 1.82 -1.73 5.23
C ASN A 43 1.63 -0.77 4.05
N LEU A 44 2.72 -0.20 3.55
CA LEU A 44 2.64 0.71 2.41
C LEU A 44 2.24 -0.01 1.12
N GLY A 45 2.75 -1.21 0.89
CA GLY A 45 2.38 -2.02 -0.27
C GLY A 45 0.91 -2.44 -0.26
N LEU A 46 0.38 -2.77 0.91
CA LEU A 46 -1.05 -3.04 1.07
C LEU A 46 -1.87 -1.76 0.85
N ALA A 47 -1.45 -0.64 1.44
CA ALA A 47 -2.11 0.66 1.24
C ALA A 47 -2.13 1.05 -0.24
N PHE A 48 -1.02 0.86 -0.94
CA PHE A 48 -0.91 1.11 -2.38
C PHE A 48 -1.96 0.31 -3.16
N GLN A 49 -2.08 -0.98 -2.86
CA GLN A 49 -3.02 -1.84 -3.59
C GLN A 49 -4.47 -1.51 -3.26
N VAL A 50 -4.78 -1.22 -1.99
CA VAL A 50 -6.13 -0.80 -1.59
C VAL A 50 -6.50 0.53 -2.27
N GLN A 51 -5.57 1.48 -2.29
CA GLN A 51 -5.76 2.78 -2.95
C GLN A 51 -5.95 2.62 -4.46
N ASP A 52 -5.19 1.72 -5.09
CA ASP A 52 -5.31 1.40 -6.50
C ASP A 52 -6.73 0.87 -6.82
N ASP A 53 -7.22 -0.05 -6.01
CA ASP A 53 -8.57 -0.61 -6.13
C ASP A 53 -9.65 0.48 -5.94
N ILE A 54 -9.43 1.41 -4.99
CA ILE A 54 -10.33 2.55 -4.74
C ILE A 54 -10.37 3.47 -5.97
N LEU A 55 -9.20 3.83 -6.49
CA LEU A 55 -9.08 4.71 -7.66
C LEU A 55 -9.74 4.11 -8.90
N ASP A 56 -9.63 2.81 -9.07
CA ASP A 56 -10.27 2.08 -10.16
C ASP A 56 -11.79 2.22 -10.12
N VAL A 57 -12.39 2.05 -8.95
CA VAL A 57 -13.84 2.22 -8.74
C VAL A 57 -14.28 3.66 -9.00
N VAL A 58 -13.55 4.65 -8.45
CA VAL A 58 -13.89 6.08 -8.58
C VAL A 58 -13.71 6.55 -10.02
N SER A 59 -12.63 6.17 -10.67
CA SER A 59 -12.34 6.55 -12.06
C SER A 59 -13.37 5.99 -13.05
N ASP A 60 -13.76 4.75 -12.87
CA ASP A 60 -14.78 4.10 -13.70
C ASP A 60 -16.11 4.85 -13.65
N THR A 61 -16.48 5.34 -12.47
CA THR A 61 -17.73 6.10 -12.29
C THR A 61 -17.67 7.49 -12.93
N GLU A 62 -16.55 8.21 -12.73
CA GLU A 62 -16.42 9.61 -13.14
C GLU A 62 -16.00 9.76 -14.61
N THR A 63 -15.07 8.93 -15.07
CA THR A 63 -14.41 9.12 -16.37
C THR A 63 -15.11 8.39 -17.51
N LEU A 64 -15.62 7.20 -17.27
CA LEU A 64 -16.14 6.30 -18.29
C LEU A 64 -17.66 6.22 -18.31
N GLY A 65 -18.34 6.85 -17.37
CA GLY A 65 -19.79 6.75 -17.23
C GLY A 65 -20.30 5.34 -16.98
N LYS A 66 -19.42 4.43 -16.58
CA LYS A 66 -19.77 3.05 -16.23
C LYS A 66 -20.37 3.00 -14.84
N PRO A 67 -21.24 2.02 -14.55
CA PRO A 67 -21.75 1.84 -13.21
C PRO A 67 -20.58 1.65 -12.21
N GLN A 68 -20.75 2.25 -11.04
CA GLN A 68 -19.80 2.09 -9.94
C GLN A 68 -19.59 0.59 -9.67
N GLY A 69 -18.32 0.18 -9.58
CA GLY A 69 -18.00 -1.21 -9.29
C GLY A 69 -17.95 -2.11 -10.52
N SER A 70 -17.49 -1.59 -11.68
CA SER A 70 -17.31 -2.43 -12.87
C SER A 70 -16.36 -3.61 -12.62
N ASP A 71 -15.36 -3.47 -11.74
CA ASP A 71 -14.52 -4.56 -11.27
C ASP A 71 -15.31 -5.59 -10.46
N GLN A 72 -16.34 -5.17 -9.73
CA GLN A 72 -17.27 -6.07 -9.06
C GLN A 72 -18.09 -6.85 -10.09
N ALA A 73 -18.52 -6.20 -11.17
CA ALA A 73 -19.24 -6.85 -12.26
C ALA A 73 -18.39 -7.89 -13.01
N LEU A 74 -17.07 -7.73 -12.99
CA LEU A 74 -16.11 -8.69 -13.53
C LEU A 74 -15.65 -9.72 -12.50
N ASP A 75 -16.30 -9.76 -11.32
CA ASP A 75 -16.03 -10.71 -10.23
C ASP A 75 -14.58 -10.66 -9.72
N LYS A 76 -13.94 -9.47 -9.75
CA LYS A 76 -12.64 -9.28 -9.15
C LYS A 76 -12.75 -9.18 -7.64
N SER A 77 -11.89 -9.92 -6.94
CA SER A 77 -11.78 -9.86 -5.48
C SER A 77 -10.97 -8.64 -5.07
N THR A 78 -11.65 -7.52 -4.75
CA THR A 78 -11.05 -6.27 -4.30
C THR A 78 -11.60 -5.88 -2.93
N TYR A 79 -10.87 -5.02 -2.22
CA TYR A 79 -11.36 -4.53 -0.92
C TYR A 79 -12.64 -3.70 -1.02
N PRO A 80 -12.78 -2.75 -1.98
CA PRO A 80 -14.05 -2.06 -2.16
C PRO A 80 -15.23 -2.99 -2.46
N ALA A 81 -14.99 -4.08 -3.20
CA ALA A 81 -16.02 -5.08 -3.50
C ALA A 81 -16.48 -5.83 -2.25
N LEU A 82 -15.55 -6.12 -1.34
CA LEU A 82 -15.83 -6.90 -0.12
C LEU A 82 -16.35 -6.04 1.02
N LEU A 83 -15.75 -4.88 1.24
CA LEU A 83 -15.97 -4.05 2.43
C LEU A 83 -16.82 -2.82 2.17
N GLY A 84 -16.94 -2.41 0.91
CA GLY A 84 -17.48 -1.12 0.53
C GLY A 84 -16.39 -0.05 0.44
N LEU A 85 -16.69 1.03 -0.26
CA LEU A 85 -15.72 2.09 -0.57
C LEU A 85 -15.22 2.82 0.68
N ASP A 86 -16.12 3.16 1.61
CA ASP A 86 -15.74 3.91 2.82
C ASP A 86 -14.84 3.08 3.74
N ALA A 87 -15.17 1.81 3.96
CA ALA A 87 -14.34 0.92 4.76
C ALA A 87 -12.98 0.65 4.09
N ALA A 88 -12.92 0.60 2.76
CA ALA A 88 -11.66 0.48 2.03
C ALA A 88 -10.79 1.73 2.22
N ARG A 89 -11.39 2.92 2.21
CA ARG A 89 -10.67 4.17 2.49
C ARG A 89 -10.11 4.22 3.91
N GLU A 90 -10.91 3.81 4.89
CA GLU A 90 -10.43 3.72 6.28
C GLU A 90 -9.26 2.76 6.40
N LEU A 91 -9.35 1.58 5.77
CA LEU A 91 -8.26 0.61 5.76
C LEU A 91 -6.99 1.19 5.13
N ALA A 92 -7.10 1.90 4.01
CA ALA A 92 -5.94 2.53 3.37
C ALA A 92 -5.27 3.56 4.30
N CYS A 93 -6.07 4.36 5.01
CA CYS A 93 -5.55 5.33 5.98
C CYS A 93 -4.86 4.63 7.16
N ASP A 94 -5.45 3.57 7.70
CA ASP A 94 -4.86 2.81 8.81
C ASP A 94 -3.52 2.19 8.40
N LEU A 95 -3.45 1.60 7.23
CA LEU A 95 -2.21 1.02 6.69
C LEU A 95 -1.14 2.08 6.48
N HIS A 96 -1.51 3.27 6.01
CA HIS A 96 -0.61 4.41 5.87
C HIS A 96 -0.03 4.82 7.24
N GLN A 97 -0.88 4.96 8.26
CA GLN A 97 -0.43 5.31 9.60
C GLN A 97 0.50 4.24 10.18
N GLN A 98 0.21 2.97 9.97
CA GLN A 98 1.08 1.88 10.41
C GLN A 98 2.43 1.91 9.68
N ALA A 99 2.45 2.23 8.39
CA ALA A 99 3.70 2.39 7.63
C ALA A 99 4.56 3.53 8.20
N LEU A 100 3.96 4.69 8.48
CA LEU A 100 4.67 5.82 9.10
C LEU A 100 5.20 5.45 10.49
N ALA A 101 4.41 4.75 11.29
CA ALA A 101 4.81 4.31 12.63
C ALA A 101 6.04 3.39 12.58
N ALA A 102 6.16 2.55 11.56
CA ALA A 102 7.30 1.65 11.36
C ALA A 102 8.61 2.42 11.10
N LEU A 103 8.55 3.66 10.64
CA LEU A 103 9.74 4.49 10.40
C LEU A 103 10.29 5.13 11.69
N GLN A 104 9.48 5.28 12.72
CA GLN A 104 9.84 6.01 13.94
C GLN A 104 11.10 5.48 14.64
N PRO A 105 11.31 4.15 14.81
CA PRO A 105 12.48 3.64 15.47
C PRO A 105 13.77 3.71 14.65
N LEU A 106 13.70 4.01 13.35
CA LEU A 106 14.88 4.05 12.49
C LEU A 106 15.77 5.25 12.82
N PRO A 107 17.09 5.04 12.99
CA PRO A 107 18.03 6.10 13.36
C PRO A 107 18.50 6.95 12.17
N TYR A 108 17.71 7.00 11.10
CA TYR A 108 18.04 7.69 9.86
C TYR A 108 17.04 8.81 9.58
N ASN A 109 17.41 9.67 8.62
CA ASN A 109 16.44 10.62 8.07
C ASN A 109 15.45 9.86 7.19
N THR A 110 14.19 9.81 7.63
CA THR A 110 13.11 9.10 6.94
C THR A 110 12.12 10.04 6.24
N GLU A 111 12.47 11.30 6.04
CA GLU A 111 11.59 12.30 5.42
C GLU A 111 11.12 11.89 4.01
N ILE A 112 12.02 11.36 3.19
CA ILE A 112 11.67 10.90 1.83
C ILE A 112 10.71 9.72 1.89
N LEU A 113 10.93 8.76 2.79
CA LEU A 113 10.05 7.61 2.94
C LEU A 113 8.67 8.02 3.46
N SER A 114 8.62 8.98 4.39
CA SER A 114 7.36 9.55 4.88
C SER A 114 6.61 10.29 3.76
N ALA A 115 7.29 11.12 3.01
CA ALA A 115 6.72 11.84 1.87
C ALA A 115 6.21 10.88 0.77
N PHE A 116 6.93 9.79 0.53
CA PHE A 116 6.50 8.77 -0.42
C PHE A 116 5.23 8.06 0.05
N ALA A 117 5.13 7.73 1.34
CA ALA A 117 3.93 7.15 1.92
C ALA A 117 2.71 8.09 1.77
N ASP A 118 2.90 9.38 2.04
CA ASP A 118 1.85 10.38 1.86
C ASP A 118 1.41 10.48 0.39
N TYR A 119 2.36 10.47 -0.54
CA TYR A 119 2.08 10.48 -1.96
C TYR A 119 1.22 9.28 -2.39
N ILE A 120 1.52 8.08 -1.90
CA ILE A 120 0.77 6.86 -2.22
C ILE A 120 -0.71 7.01 -1.87
N ILE A 121 -1.00 7.59 -0.71
CA ILE A 121 -2.37 7.73 -0.21
C ILE A 121 -3.10 8.91 -0.88
N GLU A 122 -2.41 9.97 -1.21
CA GLU A 122 -3.00 11.21 -1.74
C GLU A 122 -3.12 11.24 -3.26
N ARG A 123 -2.45 10.34 -3.97
CA ARG A 123 -2.48 10.32 -5.43
C ARG A 123 -3.89 10.14 -5.98
N ALA A 124 -4.16 10.74 -7.13
CA ALA A 124 -5.45 10.69 -7.84
C ALA A 124 -5.45 9.72 -9.04
N TYR A 125 -4.35 9.00 -9.22
CA TYR A 125 -4.18 8.09 -10.37
C TYR A 125 -3.28 6.89 -10.03
#